data_e0ac78cace5a38e0918fd0beb32332f2
#
_entry.id   e0ac78cace5a38e0918fd0beb32332f2
#
_cell.length_a   1.000
_cell.length_b   1.000
_cell.length_c   1.000
_cell.angle_alpha   90.00
_cell.angle_beta   90.00
_cell.angle_gamma   90.00
#
_symmetry.space_group_name_H-M   'P 1'
#
loop_
_entity.id
_entity.type
_entity.pdbx_description
1 polymer ?
#
loop_
_entity_poly.entity_id
_entity_poly.type
_entity_poly.pdbx_seq_one_letter_code
_entity_poly.pdbx_strand_id
1 'polypeptide(L)'
;MVRIRLKRTGTRNAVCFRVVVMDQRSSRDGKAIEELGFYNPRTKEEKVNVARADYWMSVGAEVSETAKDVIERARGGVVLKDRVRPANISKKAKAKAAAEAEAKAAAEAEAKAAAEAAAAEAAEAPAEA
;
A
#
# COMPACT_ATOMS: atom_id res chain seq x y z
N MET A 1 19.02 -16.32 14.35
CA MET A 1 18.22 -15.84 13.21
C MET A 1 18.00 -14.35 13.39
N VAL A 2 18.31 -13.56 12.39
CA VAL A 2 18.20 -12.10 12.45
C VAL A 2 16.81 -11.65 12.02
N ARG A 3 16.24 -10.65 12.72
CA ARG A 3 14.91 -10.12 12.41
C ARG A 3 14.92 -8.59 12.40
N ILE A 4 14.23 -8.02 11.41
CA ILE A 4 13.96 -6.58 11.35
C ILE A 4 12.62 -6.32 12.03
N ARG A 5 12.63 -5.50 13.07
CA ARG A 5 11.41 -5.19 13.84
C ARG A 5 11.43 -3.79 14.44
N LEU A 6 10.30 -3.39 15.01
CA LEU A 6 10.16 -2.12 15.70
C LEU A 6 10.55 -2.26 17.19
N LYS A 7 11.53 -1.46 17.60
CA LYS A 7 11.91 -1.26 19.01
C LYS A 7 11.14 -0.05 19.52
N ARG A 8 10.45 -0.20 20.64
CA ARG A 8 9.75 0.92 21.26
C ARG A 8 10.73 1.85 21.95
N THR A 9 10.57 3.14 21.70
CA THR A 9 11.31 4.24 22.34
C THR A 9 10.32 5.34 22.73
N GLY A 10 10.78 6.33 23.47
CA GLY A 10 9.92 7.41 23.96
C GLY A 10 9.21 7.13 25.28
N THR A 11 8.41 8.07 25.71
CA THR A 11 7.71 8.06 26.99
C THR A 11 6.31 7.46 26.87
N ARG A 12 5.59 7.33 28.01
CA ARG A 12 4.24 6.75 28.08
C ARG A 12 3.25 7.42 27.13
N ASN A 13 3.28 8.75 27.01
CA ASN A 13 2.34 9.52 26.20
C ASN A 13 2.91 9.97 24.83
N ALA A 14 4.21 9.75 24.58
CA ALA A 14 4.89 10.08 23.34
C ALA A 14 5.68 8.85 22.84
N VAL A 15 4.93 7.86 22.37
CA VAL A 15 5.51 6.61 21.86
C VAL A 15 6.13 6.84 20.50
N CYS A 16 7.41 6.50 20.38
CA CYS A 16 8.14 6.43 19.12
C CYS A 16 8.68 5.03 18.92
N PHE A 17 9.02 4.71 17.70
CA PHE A 17 9.60 3.42 17.34
C PHE A 17 10.88 3.62 16.53
N ARG A 18 11.84 2.73 16.74
CA ARG A 18 13.02 2.60 15.86
C ARG A 18 12.89 1.31 15.07
N VAL A 19 13.17 1.37 13.79
CA VAL A 19 13.32 0.20 12.93
C VAL A 19 14.72 -0.34 13.15
N VAL A 20 14.81 -1.55 13.67
CA VAL A 20 16.08 -2.14 14.09
C VAL A 20 16.25 -3.56 13.58
N VAL A 21 17.50 -3.92 13.39
CA VAL A 21 17.95 -5.28 13.10
C VAL A 21 18.45 -5.90 14.39
N MET A 22 17.91 -7.03 14.80
CA MET A 22 18.33 -7.71 16.03
C MET A 22 18.10 -9.22 15.96
N ASP A 23 18.69 -9.95 16.86
CA ASP A 23 18.43 -11.38 17.00
C ASP A 23 16.96 -11.62 17.41
N GLN A 24 16.34 -12.63 16.82
CA GLN A 24 14.96 -13.03 17.11
C GLN A 24 14.72 -13.31 18.60
N ARG A 25 15.71 -13.87 19.30
CA ARG A 25 15.64 -14.22 20.72
C ARG A 25 15.82 -13.01 21.66
N SER A 26 16.34 -11.90 21.14
CA SER A 26 16.54 -10.69 21.95
C SER A 26 15.20 -10.10 22.40
N SER A 27 15.18 -9.49 23.59
CA SER A 27 13.99 -8.75 24.05
C SER A 27 13.66 -7.59 23.10
N ARG A 28 12.41 -7.12 23.09
CA ARG A 28 11.97 -6.04 22.20
C ARG A 28 12.85 -4.78 22.29
N ASP A 29 13.24 -4.41 23.50
CA ASP A 29 14.00 -3.19 23.80
C ASP A 29 15.51 -3.49 24.02
N GLY A 30 15.97 -4.68 23.64
CA GLY A 30 17.35 -5.15 23.77
C GLY A 30 18.32 -4.41 22.84
N LYS A 31 19.59 -4.88 22.88
CA LYS A 31 20.66 -4.34 22.02
C LYS A 31 20.38 -4.69 20.57
N ALA A 32 20.27 -3.68 19.71
CA ALA A 32 20.18 -3.86 18.27
C ALA A 32 21.56 -4.09 17.65
N ILE A 33 21.62 -4.85 16.57
CA ILE A 33 22.81 -5.03 15.73
C ILE A 33 23.02 -3.74 14.93
N GLU A 34 21.92 -3.25 14.30
CA GLU A 34 21.92 -2.03 13.50
C GLU A 34 20.57 -1.31 13.64
N GLU A 35 20.58 0.02 13.60
CA GLU A 35 19.39 0.85 13.52
C GLU A 35 19.19 1.34 12.09
N LEU A 36 18.07 1.00 11.47
CA LEU A 36 17.74 1.35 10.09
C LEU A 36 17.01 2.69 9.98
N GLY A 37 16.34 3.10 11.06
CA GLY A 37 15.60 4.35 11.05
C GLY A 37 14.61 4.50 12.21
N PHE A 38 13.71 5.47 12.08
CA PHE A 38 12.70 5.73 13.09
C PHE A 38 11.30 5.88 12.47
N TYR A 39 10.30 5.63 13.30
CA TYR A 39 8.90 5.80 12.97
C TYR A 39 8.16 6.43 14.15
N ASN A 40 7.48 7.55 13.92
CA ASN A 40 6.66 8.23 14.90
C ASN A 40 5.19 8.22 14.44
N PRO A 41 4.32 7.42 15.08
CA PRO A 41 2.91 7.33 14.68
C PRO A 41 2.11 8.59 15.00
N ARG A 42 2.56 9.41 15.98
CA ARG A 42 1.85 10.62 16.40
C ARG A 42 2.06 11.78 15.43
N THR A 43 3.31 12.06 15.08
CA THR A 43 3.65 13.09 14.08
C THR A 43 3.51 12.59 12.66
N LYS A 44 3.34 11.28 12.49
CA LYS A 44 3.31 10.59 11.18
C LYS A 44 4.60 10.78 10.39
N GLU A 45 5.71 10.87 11.12
CA GLU A 45 7.04 10.97 10.53
C GLU A 45 7.70 9.61 10.50
N GLU A 46 8.28 9.28 9.38
CA GLU A 46 9.08 8.07 9.21
C GLU A 46 10.30 8.38 8.34
N LYS A 47 11.43 7.85 8.77
CA LYS A 47 12.68 7.91 8.01
C LYS A 47 13.41 6.60 8.18
N VAL A 48 13.56 5.86 7.10
CA VAL A 48 14.21 4.55 7.08
C VAL A 48 15.22 4.48 5.96
N ASN A 49 16.37 3.90 6.23
CA ASN A 49 17.38 3.60 5.22
C ASN A 49 16.98 2.32 4.48
N VAL A 50 16.32 2.49 3.34
CA VAL A 50 15.79 1.39 2.53
C VAL A 50 16.93 0.51 2.01
N ALA A 51 18.06 1.09 1.58
CA ALA A 51 19.19 0.33 1.05
C ALA A 51 19.77 -0.65 2.09
N ARG A 52 19.85 -0.24 3.35
CA ARG A 52 20.31 -1.12 4.43
C ARG A 52 19.26 -2.18 4.79
N ALA A 53 17.98 -1.83 4.72
CA ALA A 53 16.91 -2.80 4.92
C ALA A 53 16.95 -3.90 3.84
N ASP A 54 17.11 -3.52 2.58
CA ASP A 54 17.21 -4.45 1.45
C ASP A 54 18.45 -5.37 1.56
N TYR A 55 19.58 -4.82 2.01
CA TYR A 55 20.77 -5.62 2.30
C TYR A 55 20.48 -6.71 3.34
N TRP A 56 19.86 -6.37 4.47
CA TRP A 56 19.54 -7.35 5.50
C TRP A 56 18.51 -8.38 5.05
N MET A 57 17.55 -7.99 4.22
CA MET A 57 16.60 -8.93 3.60
C MET A 57 17.31 -9.89 2.65
N SER A 58 18.27 -9.43 1.86
CA SER A 58 19.05 -10.31 0.96
C SER A 58 19.94 -11.30 1.71
N VAL A 59 20.41 -10.95 2.89
CA VAL A 59 21.17 -11.84 3.80
C VAL A 59 20.25 -12.84 4.52
N GLY A 60 18.93 -12.72 4.38
CA GLY A 60 17.96 -13.64 4.97
C GLY A 60 17.38 -13.18 6.32
N ALA A 61 17.39 -11.89 6.63
CA ALA A 61 16.70 -11.36 7.80
C ALA A 61 15.19 -11.40 7.60
N GLU A 62 14.47 -11.96 8.58
CA GLU A 62 13.00 -11.96 8.60
C GLU A 62 12.47 -10.57 8.98
N VAL A 63 11.48 -10.07 8.24
CA VAL A 63 10.87 -8.75 8.51
C VAL A 63 9.51 -8.94 9.16
N SER A 64 9.26 -8.23 10.27
CA SER A 64 7.92 -8.22 10.88
C SER A 64 6.94 -7.43 10.00
N GLU A 65 5.65 -7.79 9.99
CA GLU A 65 4.61 -7.17 9.16
C GLU A 65 4.60 -5.64 9.28
N THR A 66 4.58 -5.12 10.49
CA THR A 66 4.59 -3.67 10.73
C THR A 66 5.87 -2.98 10.25
N ALA A 67 7.02 -3.63 10.36
CA ALA A 67 8.29 -3.09 9.83
C ALA A 67 8.31 -3.13 8.30
N LYS A 68 7.72 -4.15 7.68
CA LYS A 68 7.56 -4.27 6.25
C LYS A 68 6.73 -3.11 5.70
N ASP A 69 5.59 -2.82 6.30
CA ASP A 69 4.74 -1.68 5.93
C ASP A 69 5.50 -0.34 5.98
N VAL A 70 6.33 -0.13 7.02
CA VAL A 70 7.14 1.09 7.15
C VAL A 70 8.20 1.19 6.05
N ILE A 71 8.89 0.09 5.76
CA ILE A 71 9.91 0.03 4.70
C ILE A 71 9.29 0.23 3.31
N GLU A 72 8.15 -0.38 3.02
CA GLU A 72 7.44 -0.22 1.75
C GLU A 72 6.97 1.21 1.53
N ARG A 73 6.45 1.87 2.56
CA ARG A 73 6.09 3.29 2.49
C ARG A 73 7.30 4.18 2.25
N ALA A 74 8.40 3.92 2.96
CA ALA A 74 9.64 4.66 2.77
C ALA A 74 10.20 4.49 1.34
N ARG A 75 10.03 3.30 0.76
CA ARG A 75 10.41 3.00 -0.65
C ARG A 75 9.50 3.73 -1.64
N GLY A 76 8.20 3.75 -1.39
CA GLY A 76 7.20 4.41 -2.25
C GLY A 76 7.14 5.92 -2.10
N GLY A 77 7.88 6.53 -1.17
CA GLY A 77 7.83 7.97 -0.89
C GLY A 77 6.47 8.44 -0.35
N VAL A 78 5.61 7.54 0.08
CA VAL A 78 4.27 7.86 0.57
C VAL A 78 4.35 8.37 2.00
N VAL A 79 4.07 9.64 2.20
CA VAL A 79 4.03 10.25 3.53
C VAL A 79 2.75 9.82 4.25
N LEU A 80 2.89 9.34 5.49
CA LEU A 80 1.74 8.92 6.32
C LEU A 80 0.66 10.01 6.51
N LYS A 81 1.03 11.27 6.40
CA LYS A 81 0.10 12.41 6.48
C LYS A 81 -0.93 12.39 5.36
N ASP A 82 -0.52 11.95 4.17
CA ASP A 82 -1.35 11.93 2.96
C ASP A 82 -2.17 10.66 2.82
N ARG A 83 -1.98 9.69 3.72
CA ARG A 83 -2.77 8.46 3.73
C ARG A 83 -4.18 8.76 4.20
N VAL A 84 -5.06 9.05 3.25
CA VAL A 84 -6.51 9.03 3.49
C VAL A 84 -6.88 7.61 3.89
N ARG A 85 -7.32 7.42 5.13
CA ARG A 85 -7.89 6.12 5.53
C ARG A 85 -9.05 5.86 4.60
N PRO A 86 -9.11 4.71 3.91
CA PRO A 86 -10.31 4.37 3.16
C PRO A 86 -11.47 4.48 4.16
N ALA A 87 -12.45 5.33 3.83
CA ALA A 87 -13.64 5.49 4.65
C ALA A 87 -14.17 4.08 4.93
N ASN A 88 -14.61 3.84 6.16
CA ASN A 88 -15.17 2.55 6.56
C ASN A 88 -16.51 2.41 5.80
N ILE A 89 -16.43 2.06 4.51
CA ILE A 89 -17.57 1.93 3.63
C ILE A 89 -18.34 0.72 4.13
N SER A 90 -19.54 0.94 4.63
CA SER A 90 -20.40 -0.12 5.11
C SER A 90 -20.57 -1.17 4.01
N LYS A 91 -20.70 -2.45 4.40
CA LYS A 91 -20.83 -3.57 3.47
C LYS A 91 -21.93 -3.33 2.42
N LYS A 92 -22.99 -2.61 2.83
CA LYS A 92 -24.12 -2.20 1.98
C LYS A 92 -23.73 -1.12 0.95
N ALA A 93 -22.86 -0.15 1.33
CA ALA A 93 -22.39 0.89 0.41
C ALA A 93 -21.38 0.32 -0.60
N LYS A 94 -20.55 -0.66 -0.20
CA LYS A 94 -19.64 -1.35 -1.09
C LYS A 94 -20.38 -2.20 -2.12
N ALA A 95 -21.46 -2.89 -1.71
CA ALA A 95 -22.31 -3.66 -2.61
C ALA A 95 -23.05 -2.75 -3.60
N LYS A 96 -23.55 -1.57 -3.14
CA LYS A 96 -24.19 -0.59 -4.02
C LYS A 96 -23.21 0.01 -5.04
N ALA A 97 -22.01 0.35 -4.61
CA ALA A 97 -20.97 0.88 -5.52
C ALA A 97 -20.51 -0.17 -6.55
N ALA A 98 -20.44 -1.45 -6.16
CA ALA A 98 -20.12 -2.54 -7.08
C ALA A 98 -21.22 -2.75 -8.12
N ALA A 99 -22.48 -2.74 -7.70
CA ALA A 99 -23.64 -2.87 -8.60
C ALA A 99 -23.75 -1.66 -9.57
N GLU A 100 -23.45 -0.46 -9.10
CA GLU A 100 -23.46 0.75 -9.91
C GLU A 100 -22.32 0.79 -10.95
N ALA A 101 -21.12 0.28 -10.55
CA ALA A 101 -20.01 0.11 -11.47
C ALA A 101 -20.28 -0.94 -12.55
N GLU A 102 -20.93 -2.04 -12.20
CA GLU A 102 -21.32 -3.11 -13.11
C GLU A 102 -22.40 -2.65 -14.10
N ALA A 103 -23.39 -1.91 -13.61
CA ALA A 103 -24.43 -1.31 -14.47
C ALA A 103 -23.84 -0.28 -15.45
N LYS A 104 -22.86 0.51 -15.00
CA LYS A 104 -22.19 1.50 -15.87
C LYS A 104 -21.32 0.83 -16.92
N ALA A 105 -20.62 -0.25 -16.56
CA ALA A 105 -19.83 -1.03 -17.51
C ALA A 105 -20.70 -1.74 -18.56
N ALA A 106 -21.86 -2.25 -18.15
CA ALA A 106 -22.83 -2.85 -19.07
C ALA A 106 -23.40 -1.81 -20.06
N ALA A 107 -23.77 -0.63 -19.57
CA ALA A 107 -24.27 0.45 -20.40
C ALA A 107 -23.23 0.97 -21.39
N GLU A 108 -21.95 1.03 -20.97
CA GLU A 108 -20.85 1.45 -21.85
C GLU A 108 -20.53 0.39 -22.91
N ALA A 109 -20.65 -0.89 -22.57
CA ALA A 109 -20.50 -2.00 -23.52
C ALA A 109 -21.63 -2.00 -24.58
N GLU A 110 -22.87 -1.74 -24.17
CA GLU A 110 -24.03 -1.67 -25.05
C GLU A 110 -23.97 -0.46 -25.97
N ALA A 111 -23.54 0.70 -25.45
CA ALA A 111 -23.31 1.91 -26.26
C ALA A 111 -22.20 1.69 -27.31
N LYS A 112 -21.13 0.96 -26.95
CA LYS A 112 -20.04 0.64 -27.87
C LYS A 112 -20.47 -0.36 -28.96
N ALA A 113 -21.27 -1.36 -28.61
CA ALA A 113 -21.82 -2.30 -29.56
C ALA A 113 -22.80 -1.63 -30.55
N ALA A 114 -23.65 -0.70 -30.05
CA ALA A 114 -24.55 0.09 -30.91
C ALA A 114 -23.79 1.02 -31.86
N ALA A 115 -22.70 1.64 -31.40
CA ALA A 115 -21.85 2.48 -32.25
C ALA A 115 -21.12 1.67 -33.35
N GLU A 116 -20.69 0.46 -33.04
CA GLU A 116 -20.03 -0.44 -33.98
C GLU A 116 -21.04 -0.99 -35.03
N ALA A 117 -22.26 -1.29 -34.61
CA ALA A 117 -23.33 -1.69 -35.55
C ALA A 117 -23.74 -0.55 -36.50
N ALA A 118 -23.83 0.69 -36.00
CA ALA A 118 -24.13 1.85 -36.84
C ALA A 118 -23.00 2.19 -37.81
N ALA A 119 -21.76 1.94 -37.44
CA ALA A 119 -20.61 2.11 -38.31
C ALA A 119 -20.55 1.04 -39.43
N ALA A 120 -20.97 -0.18 -39.12
CA ALA A 120 -21.06 -1.26 -40.13
C ALA A 120 -22.18 -1.01 -41.17
N GLU A 121 -23.33 -0.48 -40.71
CA GLU A 121 -24.46 -0.14 -41.59
C GLU A 121 -24.15 1.06 -42.52
N ALA A 122 -23.33 2.00 -42.07
CA ALA A 122 -22.85 3.14 -42.87
C ALA A 122 -21.80 2.73 -43.95
N ALA A 123 -21.14 1.58 -43.79
CA ALA A 123 -20.16 1.07 -44.74
C ALA A 123 -20.78 0.22 -45.87
N GLU A 124 -22.05 -0.20 -45.76
CA GLU A 124 -22.77 -1.06 -46.70
C GLU A 124 -23.78 -0.32 -47.59
N ALA A 125 -23.70 1.01 -47.69
CA ALA A 125 -24.49 1.76 -48.68
C ALA A 125 -23.85 1.63 -50.08
N PRO A 126 -24.48 0.91 -51.04
CA PRO A 126 -23.89 0.71 -52.37
C PRO A 126 -23.96 2.00 -53.16
N ALA A 127 -22.84 2.30 -53.82
CA ALA A 127 -22.80 3.25 -54.92
C ALA A 127 -23.57 2.64 -56.09
N GLU A 128 -24.84 3.05 -56.28
CA GLU A 128 -25.55 2.91 -57.56
C GLU A 128 -25.95 4.29 -58.06
N ALA A 129 -25.25 4.74 -59.05
CA ALA A 129 -25.78 5.52 -60.19
C ALA A 129 -24.68 5.71 -61.26
#